data_6fd25523f35c6c6de5f1eadb7bf860d2
#
_entry.id   6fd25523f35c6c6de5f1eadb7bf860d2
#
_cell.length_a   1.000
_cell.length_b   1.000
_cell.length_c   1.000
_cell.angle_alpha   90.00
_cell.angle_beta   90.00
_cell.angle_gamma   90.00
#
_symmetry.space_group_name_H-M   'P 1'
#
loop_
_entity.id
_entity.type
_entity.pdbx_description
1 polymer ?
#
loop_
_entity_poly.entity_id
_entity_poly.type
_entity_poly.pdbx_seq_one_letter_code
_entity_poly.pdbx_strand_id
1 'polypeptide(L)'
;MSTIADVARDVGLERFRTRNGSYERVLSRRDGRPVASVLAGYRGTETRATCADEAERAWLQSSVAPPFGSARTSLRIVDLFSGCGGLSIGLAEAARALNRSFEPVLAVDVDAVAAQTYAANFPSATTLTQDVEDVFPGRVGARLNPAERLLAKRHSDVDVLVGGPPCQGHSDFNNRTRHSDDKNELYRTMVRAAEVLTPQHILIENVPGAVNDRRAVVQRTADALVGLGYRVSVGVIDLSEIGVPQRRRRLVLMASLTHSVTVADVTDRHRRAGRSVAWAFQDLESVPESGRLVDEAARSAPATRQRIDYLFENGDFDLPDRQRPACHASGGHSYKAIYGRLAWDRPSQTITTGFYSMCMGRYVHPSRRRTITAHEAARLQYIPDWFSFDGVTRRTALARMIGNAVPSRLSYAVAVEWLR
;
A
#
# COMPACT_ATOMS: atom_id res chain seq x y z
N MET A 1 28.47 24.43 -16.65
CA MET A 1 27.84 25.44 -15.76
C MET A 1 26.33 25.15 -15.78
N SER A 2 25.88 24.23 -14.94
CA SER A 2 24.47 23.93 -14.74
C SER A 2 24.00 24.74 -13.52
N THR A 3 23.04 25.59 -13.73
CA THR A 3 22.60 26.66 -12.86
C THR A 3 21.89 26.12 -11.61
N ILE A 4 22.22 26.73 -10.49
CA ILE A 4 21.68 26.59 -9.12
C ILE A 4 20.15 26.82 -9.01
N ALA A 5 19.40 26.81 -10.12
CA ALA A 5 18.00 27.25 -10.17
C ALA A 5 16.95 26.14 -9.97
N ASP A 6 17.33 24.84 -9.90
CA ASP A 6 16.36 23.71 -9.80
C ASP A 6 16.18 23.13 -8.38
N VAL A 7 16.83 23.69 -7.36
CA VAL A 7 16.73 23.20 -5.97
C VAL A 7 15.57 23.87 -5.18
N ALA A 8 14.83 24.79 -5.78
CA ALA A 8 13.91 25.69 -5.07
C ALA A 8 12.42 25.48 -5.41
N ARG A 9 11.93 24.25 -5.53
CA ARG A 9 10.47 23.98 -5.60
C ARG A 9 9.98 22.82 -4.73
N ASP A 10 10.65 22.51 -3.63
CA ASP A 10 10.04 21.77 -2.52
C ASP A 10 9.41 22.77 -1.51
N VAL A 11 8.46 23.58 -1.97
CA VAL A 11 7.53 24.32 -1.09
C VAL A 11 6.43 23.36 -0.66
N GLY A 12 6.82 22.14 -0.30
CA GLY A 12 5.94 21.09 0.15
C GLY A 12 5.90 21.00 1.67
N LEU A 13 4.94 20.23 2.13
CA LEU A 13 4.73 19.85 3.52
C LEU A 13 5.99 19.25 4.17
N GLU A 14 6.84 18.62 3.39
CA GLU A 14 8.03 17.87 3.80
C GLU A 14 9.31 18.39 3.16
N ARG A 15 10.37 18.48 3.96
CA ARG A 15 11.73 18.73 3.50
C ARG A 15 12.62 17.58 3.94
N PHE A 16 13.69 17.35 3.20
CA PHE A 16 14.61 16.25 3.47
C PHE A 16 16.04 16.78 3.60
N ARG A 17 16.83 16.16 4.48
CA ARG A 17 18.24 16.45 4.67
C ARG A 17 18.99 15.23 5.15
N THR A 18 20.29 15.24 4.98
CA THR A 18 21.20 14.32 5.69
C THR A 18 21.71 15.00 6.96
N ARG A 19 21.82 14.28 8.05
CA ARG A 19 22.38 14.79 9.31
C ARG A 19 22.90 13.62 10.15
N ASN A 20 24.16 13.74 10.65
CA ASN A 20 24.76 12.78 11.56
C ASN A 20 24.63 11.31 11.09
N GLY A 21 24.95 11.03 9.82
CA GLY A 21 24.86 9.69 9.25
C GLY A 21 23.43 9.18 8.98
N SER A 22 22.45 10.06 8.94
CA SER A 22 21.06 9.70 8.69
C SER A 22 20.41 10.59 7.64
N TYR A 23 19.48 10.03 6.86
CA TYR A 23 18.46 10.80 6.16
C TYR A 23 17.38 11.20 7.15
N GLU A 24 17.08 12.49 7.21
CA GLU A 24 16.01 13.05 8.04
C GLU A 24 14.92 13.67 7.17
N ARG A 25 13.68 13.47 7.58
CA ARG A 25 12.50 14.21 7.12
C ARG A 25 12.19 15.32 8.12
N VAL A 26 11.86 16.51 7.62
CA VAL A 26 11.35 17.63 8.43
C VAL A 26 9.95 17.96 7.92
N LEU A 27 8.95 17.69 8.74
CA LEU A 27 7.54 17.93 8.48
C LEU A 27 7.08 19.22 9.17
N SER A 28 6.26 20.04 8.49
CA SER A 28 5.63 21.20 9.11
C SER A 28 4.26 20.83 9.69
N ARG A 29 4.08 21.02 11.00
CA ARG A 29 2.78 20.85 11.67
C ARG A 29 1.81 21.95 11.25
N ARG A 30 0.52 21.80 11.59
CA ARG A 30 -0.51 22.84 11.33
C ARG A 30 -0.24 24.16 12.06
N ASP A 31 0.41 24.12 13.21
CA ASP A 31 0.85 25.29 13.97
C ASP A 31 2.15 25.92 13.45
N GLY A 32 2.67 25.43 12.31
CA GLY A 32 3.91 25.90 11.69
C GLY A 32 5.19 25.32 12.32
N ARG A 33 5.11 24.58 13.42
CA ARG A 33 6.30 24.03 14.07
C ARG A 33 6.85 22.85 13.28
N PRO A 34 8.17 22.79 13.05
CA PRO A 34 8.80 21.68 12.36
C PRO A 34 8.95 20.45 13.28
N VAL A 35 8.78 19.28 12.73
CA VAL A 35 9.11 17.99 13.37
C VAL A 35 10.12 17.26 12.49
N ALA A 36 11.26 16.89 13.05
CA ALA A 36 12.27 16.10 12.36
C ALA A 36 12.19 14.64 12.77
N SER A 37 12.32 13.74 11.81
CA SER A 37 12.36 12.28 12.04
C SER A 37 13.40 11.62 11.15
N VAL A 38 14.02 10.57 11.67
CA VAL A 38 14.95 9.73 10.90
C VAL A 38 14.19 8.86 9.93
N LEU A 39 14.70 8.75 8.69
CA LEU A 39 14.16 7.90 7.63
C LEU A 39 14.99 6.63 7.43
N ALA A 40 16.30 6.78 7.28
CA ALA A 40 17.22 5.70 6.98
C ALA A 40 18.66 6.11 7.34
N GLY A 41 19.57 5.14 7.39
CA GLY A 41 20.99 5.41 7.50
C GLY A 41 21.54 6.13 6.25
N TYR A 42 22.54 6.98 6.46
CA TYR A 42 23.29 7.67 5.41
C TYR A 42 24.80 7.44 5.62
N ARG A 43 25.51 7.11 4.55
CA ARG A 43 26.98 6.98 4.60
C ARG A 43 27.64 8.36 4.45
N GLY A 44 27.93 8.99 5.58
CA GLY A 44 28.57 10.32 5.65
C GLY A 44 28.09 11.08 6.87
N THR A 45 28.88 12.10 7.27
CA THR A 45 28.61 12.92 8.47
C THR A 45 28.14 14.34 8.10
N GLU A 46 28.25 14.72 6.82
CA GLU A 46 27.89 16.07 6.38
C GLU A 46 26.40 16.32 6.46
N THR A 47 26.01 17.50 6.92
CA THR A 47 24.63 17.98 6.89
C THR A 47 24.38 18.69 5.59
N ARG A 48 23.51 18.17 4.74
CA ARG A 48 23.11 18.82 3.47
C ARG A 48 21.61 18.65 3.21
N ALA A 49 21.04 19.58 2.45
CA ALA A 49 19.70 19.37 1.87
C ALA A 49 19.76 18.21 0.87
N THR A 50 18.70 17.42 0.81
CA THR A 50 18.55 16.32 -0.15
C THR A 50 17.15 16.31 -0.74
N CYS A 51 16.97 15.64 -1.87
CA CYS A 51 15.65 15.52 -2.50
C CYS A 51 14.84 14.37 -1.90
N ALA A 52 13.52 14.46 -2.05
CA ALA A 52 12.60 13.42 -1.60
C ALA A 52 12.91 12.04 -2.22
N ASP A 53 13.30 12.01 -3.49
CA ASP A 53 13.60 10.77 -4.21
C ASP A 53 14.79 10.02 -3.64
N GLU A 54 15.83 10.72 -3.24
CA GLU A 54 17.02 10.14 -2.61
C GLU A 54 16.69 9.59 -1.23
N ALA A 55 16.04 10.40 -0.40
CA ALA A 55 15.72 10.05 0.98
C ALA A 55 14.68 8.92 1.09
N GLU A 56 13.61 8.98 0.29
CA GLU A 56 12.56 7.96 0.30
C GLU A 56 13.02 6.65 -0.36
N ARG A 57 13.94 6.70 -1.34
CA ARG A 57 14.59 5.50 -1.87
C ARG A 57 15.47 4.83 -0.81
N ALA A 58 16.26 5.60 -0.06
CA ALA A 58 17.06 5.08 1.03
C ALA A 58 16.18 4.41 2.12
N TRP A 59 15.02 4.98 2.42
CA TRP A 59 14.05 4.36 3.31
C TRP A 59 13.50 3.04 2.76
N LEU A 60 13.14 3.01 1.48
CA LEU A 60 12.62 1.80 0.83
C LEU A 60 13.65 0.66 0.82
N GLN A 61 14.93 1.00 0.65
CA GLN A 61 16.06 0.06 0.56
C GLN A 61 16.69 -0.25 1.93
N SER A 62 16.20 0.35 3.01
CA SER A 62 16.74 0.10 4.35
C SER A 62 16.34 -1.28 4.86
N SER A 63 17.32 -2.07 5.27
CA SER A 63 17.12 -3.35 5.97
C SER A 63 16.79 -3.19 7.46
N VAL A 64 16.81 -1.96 7.96
CA VAL A 64 16.54 -1.63 9.37
C VAL A 64 15.40 -0.64 9.43
N ALA A 65 14.35 -0.97 10.20
CA ALA A 65 13.25 -0.05 10.45
C ALA A 65 13.74 1.21 11.15
N PRO A 66 13.32 2.42 10.73
CA PRO A 66 13.67 3.63 11.44
C PRO A 66 13.11 3.61 12.87
N PRO A 67 13.80 4.18 13.85
CA PRO A 67 13.31 4.20 15.23
C PRO A 67 12.05 5.08 15.34
N PHE A 68 11.20 4.76 16.30
CA PHE A 68 10.16 5.68 16.74
C PHE A 68 10.77 6.76 17.65
N GLY A 69 10.22 7.97 17.59
CA GLY A 69 10.61 9.03 18.51
C GLY A 69 10.21 8.73 19.96
N SER A 70 10.82 9.43 20.90
CA SER A 70 10.56 9.31 22.33
C SER A 70 9.28 10.05 22.80
N ALA A 71 8.33 10.29 21.92
CA ALA A 71 7.12 11.05 22.24
C ALA A 71 6.23 10.33 23.24
N ARG A 72 5.56 11.14 24.08
CA ARG A 72 4.57 10.66 25.08
C ARG A 72 3.23 10.28 24.44
N THR A 73 3.01 10.57 23.17
CA THR A 73 1.76 10.31 22.45
C THR A 73 1.93 9.14 21.50
N SER A 74 1.01 8.18 21.56
CA SER A 74 0.94 7.04 20.64
C SER A 74 -0.07 7.31 19.52
N LEU A 75 0.15 6.72 18.35
CA LEU A 75 -0.87 6.55 17.32
C LEU A 75 -1.45 5.15 17.45
N ARG A 76 -2.69 5.06 17.93
CA ARG A 76 -3.40 3.80 18.18
C ARG A 76 -4.28 3.47 17.00
N ILE A 77 -4.06 2.31 16.38
CA ILE A 77 -4.78 1.92 15.17
C ILE A 77 -5.47 0.55 15.29
N VAL A 78 -6.56 0.41 14.56
CA VAL A 78 -7.18 -0.88 14.22
C VAL A 78 -7.12 -1.08 12.73
N ASP A 79 -6.61 -2.25 12.28
CA ASP A 79 -6.46 -2.61 10.87
C ASP A 79 -7.35 -3.84 10.55
N LEU A 80 -8.45 -3.61 9.81
CA LEU A 80 -9.37 -4.65 9.39
C LEU A 80 -9.11 -5.02 7.93
N PHE A 81 -9.23 -6.32 7.63
CA PHE A 81 -8.77 -6.86 6.34
C PHE A 81 -7.29 -6.54 6.13
N SER A 82 -6.51 -6.69 7.21
CA SER A 82 -5.16 -6.13 7.35
C SER A 82 -4.16 -6.70 6.35
N GLY A 83 -4.42 -7.88 5.79
CA GLY A 83 -3.43 -8.57 4.97
C GLY A 83 -2.11 -8.73 5.74
N CYS A 84 -1.00 -8.48 5.08
CA CYS A 84 0.31 -8.43 5.75
C CYS A 84 0.65 -7.07 6.38
N GLY A 85 -0.24 -6.06 6.32
CA GLY A 85 -0.03 -4.76 6.98
C GLY A 85 0.44 -3.62 6.07
N GLY A 86 0.13 -3.66 4.78
CA GLY A 86 0.51 -2.61 3.83
C GLY A 86 0.09 -1.21 4.26
N LEU A 87 -1.15 -1.05 4.74
CA LEU A 87 -1.66 0.22 5.27
C LEU A 87 -1.01 0.56 6.62
N SER A 88 -0.79 -0.42 7.49
CA SER A 88 -0.14 -0.24 8.79
C SER A 88 1.32 0.24 8.68
N ILE A 89 2.07 -0.18 7.64
CA ILE A 89 3.43 0.35 7.36
C ILE A 89 3.37 1.88 7.17
N GLY A 90 2.43 2.37 6.38
CA GLY A 90 2.32 3.81 6.12
C GLY A 90 1.86 4.60 7.35
N LEU A 91 0.94 4.04 8.16
CA LEU A 91 0.52 4.64 9.44
C LEU A 91 1.68 4.69 10.44
N ALA A 92 2.48 3.61 10.52
CA ALA A 92 3.69 3.59 11.33
C ALA A 92 4.70 4.66 10.91
N GLU A 93 4.86 4.86 9.60
CA GLU A 93 5.75 5.89 9.06
C GLU A 93 5.22 7.30 9.31
N ALA A 94 3.89 7.51 9.28
CA ALA A 94 3.28 8.79 9.66
C ALA A 94 3.47 9.09 11.17
N ALA A 95 3.37 8.07 12.01
CA ALA A 95 3.68 8.20 13.44
C ALA A 95 5.15 8.65 13.65
N ARG A 96 6.11 8.00 12.97
CA ARG A 96 7.53 8.40 12.99
C ARG A 96 7.71 9.84 12.52
N ALA A 97 7.10 10.20 11.39
CA ALA A 97 7.19 11.54 10.81
C ALA A 97 6.74 12.63 11.77
N LEU A 98 5.78 12.32 12.65
CA LEU A 98 5.21 13.23 13.64
C LEU A 98 5.79 13.07 15.04
N ASN A 99 6.84 12.26 15.16
CA ASN A 99 7.50 11.95 16.43
C ASN A 99 6.53 11.36 17.46
N ARG A 100 5.67 10.42 17.03
CA ARG A 100 4.76 9.62 17.87
C ARG A 100 5.25 8.18 17.93
N SER A 101 4.91 7.45 18.99
CA SER A 101 4.98 5.99 18.98
C SER A 101 3.84 5.42 18.13
N PHE A 102 3.96 4.16 17.73
CA PHE A 102 2.95 3.47 16.93
C PHE A 102 2.45 2.24 17.67
N GLU A 103 1.14 2.12 17.80
CA GLU A 103 0.49 1.06 18.56
C GLU A 103 -0.68 0.48 17.75
N PRO A 104 -0.45 -0.53 16.91
CA PRO A 104 -1.54 -1.29 16.32
C PRO A 104 -2.18 -2.16 17.42
N VAL A 105 -3.38 -1.80 17.83
CA VAL A 105 -4.04 -2.45 18.97
C VAL A 105 -4.81 -3.70 18.56
N LEU A 106 -5.31 -3.73 17.32
CA LEU A 106 -6.03 -4.87 16.75
C LEU A 106 -5.79 -4.94 15.24
N ALA A 107 -5.48 -6.14 14.75
CA ALA A 107 -5.45 -6.46 13.33
C ALA A 107 -6.28 -7.72 13.08
N VAL A 108 -7.09 -7.72 12.03
CA VAL A 108 -7.98 -8.84 11.69
C VAL A 108 -7.83 -9.17 10.22
N ASP A 109 -7.54 -10.44 9.92
CA ASP A 109 -7.58 -10.98 8.56
C ASP A 109 -7.96 -12.47 8.58
N VAL A 110 -8.66 -12.93 7.56
CA VAL A 110 -9.05 -14.33 7.44
C VAL A 110 -7.91 -15.23 6.96
N ASP A 111 -6.91 -14.65 6.29
CA ASP A 111 -5.73 -15.37 5.80
C ASP A 111 -4.70 -15.56 6.91
N ALA A 112 -4.56 -16.79 7.40
CA ALA A 112 -3.65 -17.11 8.49
C ALA A 112 -2.17 -16.74 8.19
N VAL A 113 -1.71 -16.90 6.93
CA VAL A 113 -0.33 -16.57 6.56
C VAL A 113 -0.13 -15.06 6.56
N ALA A 114 -1.12 -14.31 6.10
CA ALA A 114 -1.09 -12.85 6.12
C ALA A 114 -1.11 -12.33 7.56
N ALA A 115 -2.00 -12.84 8.41
CA ALA A 115 -2.10 -12.49 9.83
C ALA A 115 -0.80 -12.80 10.60
N GLN A 116 -0.18 -13.97 10.36
CA GLN A 116 1.12 -14.32 10.93
C GLN A 116 2.23 -13.36 10.48
N THR A 117 2.24 -13.00 9.18
CA THR A 117 3.21 -12.03 8.65
C THR A 117 2.99 -10.64 9.28
N TYR A 118 1.73 -10.24 9.47
CA TYR A 118 1.39 -9.00 10.19
C TYR A 118 1.95 -9.04 11.62
N ALA A 119 1.64 -10.09 12.38
CA ALA A 119 2.09 -10.25 13.78
C ALA A 119 3.62 -10.24 13.91
N ALA A 120 4.35 -10.83 12.95
CA ALA A 120 5.81 -10.81 12.94
C ALA A 120 6.40 -9.41 12.76
N ASN A 121 5.75 -8.54 11.99
CA ASN A 121 6.19 -7.16 11.74
C ASN A 121 5.65 -6.16 12.76
N PHE A 122 4.52 -6.47 13.40
CA PHE A 122 3.86 -5.63 14.40
C PHE A 122 3.55 -6.43 15.67
N PRO A 123 4.57 -6.84 16.44
CA PRO A 123 4.41 -7.78 17.56
C PRO A 123 3.59 -7.24 18.74
N SER A 124 3.36 -5.93 18.81
CA SER A 124 2.49 -5.32 19.82
C SER A 124 0.99 -5.46 19.50
N ALA A 125 0.63 -5.83 18.26
CA ALA A 125 -0.75 -5.96 17.84
C ALA A 125 -1.41 -7.23 18.39
N THR A 126 -2.65 -7.12 18.84
CA THR A 126 -3.54 -8.29 18.94
C THR A 126 -3.96 -8.66 17.52
N THR A 127 -3.42 -9.74 16.97
CA THR A 127 -3.73 -10.18 15.60
C THR A 127 -4.67 -11.37 15.65
N LEU A 128 -5.82 -11.26 14.96
CA LEU A 128 -6.84 -12.30 14.89
C LEU A 128 -6.90 -12.87 13.47
N THR A 129 -6.85 -14.20 13.38
CA THR A 129 -7.13 -14.93 12.12
C THR A 129 -8.62 -15.30 12.13
N GLN A 130 -9.46 -14.35 11.78
CA GLN A 130 -10.92 -14.50 11.82
C GLN A 130 -11.58 -13.66 10.72
N ASP A 131 -12.84 -13.97 10.43
CA ASP A 131 -13.65 -13.06 9.61
C ASP A 131 -13.95 -11.78 10.40
N VAL A 132 -13.85 -10.63 9.75
CA VAL A 132 -14.15 -9.34 10.39
C VAL A 132 -15.62 -9.27 10.82
N GLU A 133 -16.54 -9.96 10.13
CA GLU A 133 -17.95 -10.04 10.49
C GLU A 133 -18.17 -10.80 11.82
N ASP A 134 -17.32 -11.79 12.11
CA ASP A 134 -17.38 -12.50 13.42
C ASP A 134 -16.87 -11.63 14.57
N VAL A 135 -15.94 -10.70 14.29
CA VAL A 135 -15.43 -9.76 15.29
C VAL A 135 -16.44 -8.63 15.56
N PHE A 136 -17.15 -8.18 14.52
CA PHE A 136 -18.17 -7.13 14.58
C PHE A 136 -19.54 -7.64 14.06
N PRO A 137 -20.19 -8.58 14.78
CA PRO A 137 -21.38 -9.27 14.28
C PRO A 137 -22.67 -8.45 14.37
N GLY A 138 -22.64 -7.28 14.99
CA GLY A 138 -23.80 -6.44 15.16
C GLY A 138 -24.26 -5.77 13.86
N ARG A 139 -25.55 -5.45 13.80
CA ARG A 139 -26.09 -4.63 12.70
C ARG A 139 -25.79 -3.16 12.93
N VAL A 140 -25.48 -2.43 11.85
CA VAL A 140 -25.34 -0.97 11.88
C VAL A 140 -26.60 -0.33 12.48
N GLY A 141 -26.43 0.59 13.42
CA GLY A 141 -27.50 1.27 14.17
C GLY A 141 -28.10 0.46 15.32
N ALA A 142 -27.72 -0.81 15.48
CA ALA A 142 -28.21 -1.62 16.60
C ALA A 142 -27.38 -1.38 17.89
N ARG A 143 -27.99 -1.66 19.04
CA ARG A 143 -27.25 -1.65 20.33
C ARG A 143 -26.08 -2.62 20.29
N LEU A 144 -24.96 -2.25 20.93
CA LEU A 144 -23.79 -3.12 21.01
C LEU A 144 -24.13 -4.40 21.77
N ASN A 145 -23.76 -5.55 21.23
CA ASN A 145 -23.83 -6.82 21.91
C ASN A 145 -22.73 -6.95 22.99
N PRO A 146 -22.74 -7.99 23.86
CA PRO A 146 -21.74 -8.11 24.93
C PRO A 146 -20.29 -8.17 24.44
N ALA A 147 -20.01 -8.86 23.32
CA ALA A 147 -18.67 -8.93 22.75
C ALA A 147 -18.20 -7.58 22.22
N GLU A 148 -19.04 -6.86 21.50
CA GLU A 148 -18.76 -5.52 21.00
C GLU A 148 -18.56 -4.50 22.12
N ARG A 149 -19.32 -4.59 23.22
CA ARG A 149 -19.07 -3.74 24.42
C ARG A 149 -17.70 -4.01 25.03
N LEU A 150 -17.26 -5.26 25.04
CA LEU A 150 -15.93 -5.61 25.53
C LEU A 150 -14.83 -5.05 24.60
N LEU A 151 -15.00 -5.15 23.29
CA LEU A 151 -14.11 -4.53 22.32
C LEU A 151 -14.04 -3.01 22.47
N ALA A 152 -15.19 -2.35 22.56
CA ALA A 152 -15.28 -0.91 22.78
C ALA A 152 -14.55 -0.47 24.06
N LYS A 153 -14.71 -1.23 25.16
CA LYS A 153 -14.01 -0.96 26.42
C LYS A 153 -12.49 -1.17 26.32
N ARG A 154 -12.05 -2.23 25.60
CA ARG A 154 -10.63 -2.56 25.43
C ARG A 154 -9.91 -1.57 24.51
N HIS A 155 -10.61 -1.04 23.54
CA HIS A 155 -10.08 -0.20 22.46
C HIS A 155 -10.78 1.17 22.41
N SER A 156 -10.95 1.83 23.57
CA SER A 156 -11.68 3.10 23.72
C SER A 156 -10.99 4.31 23.07
N ASP A 157 -9.69 4.22 22.80
CA ASP A 157 -8.88 5.36 22.36
C ASP A 157 -8.22 5.08 21.00
N VAL A 158 -9.00 4.62 20.02
CA VAL A 158 -8.51 4.39 18.67
C VAL A 158 -8.42 5.70 17.90
N ASP A 159 -7.23 6.05 17.43
CA ASP A 159 -7.04 7.22 16.56
C ASP A 159 -7.50 6.93 15.14
N VAL A 160 -7.09 5.78 14.57
CA VAL A 160 -7.37 5.44 13.18
C VAL A 160 -7.93 4.02 13.05
N LEU A 161 -9.09 3.90 12.44
CA LEU A 161 -9.61 2.66 11.88
C LEU A 161 -9.26 2.62 10.39
N VAL A 162 -8.55 1.59 9.96
CA VAL A 162 -8.18 1.42 8.57
C VAL A 162 -8.63 0.06 8.05
N GLY A 163 -8.95 -0.04 6.75
CA GLY A 163 -9.26 -1.31 6.15
C GLY A 163 -9.45 -1.25 4.63
N GLY A 164 -9.18 -2.40 4.00
CA GLY A 164 -9.42 -2.63 2.58
C GLY A 164 -10.38 -3.81 2.40
N PRO A 165 -11.70 -3.63 2.58
CA PRO A 165 -12.65 -4.74 2.44
C PRO A 165 -12.55 -5.35 1.03
N PRO A 166 -12.51 -6.69 0.89
CA PRO A 166 -12.33 -7.35 -0.39
C PRO A 166 -13.46 -7.01 -1.37
N CYS A 167 -13.06 -6.72 -2.60
CA CYS A 167 -13.92 -6.25 -3.68
C CYS A 167 -13.90 -7.23 -4.86
N GLN A 168 -14.20 -8.50 -4.62
CA GLN A 168 -14.15 -9.51 -5.69
C GLN A 168 -15.19 -9.27 -6.78
N GLY A 169 -16.34 -8.64 -6.47
CA GLY A 169 -17.38 -8.29 -7.43
C GLY A 169 -17.10 -7.03 -8.29
N HIS A 170 -16.15 -6.18 -7.89
CA HIS A 170 -15.91 -4.89 -8.56
C HIS A 170 -14.57 -4.83 -9.32
N SER A 171 -13.76 -5.90 -9.25
CA SER A 171 -12.53 -5.96 -10.02
C SER A 171 -12.86 -6.11 -11.50
N ASP A 172 -12.30 -5.23 -12.35
CA ASP A 172 -12.38 -5.34 -13.82
C ASP A 172 -11.82 -6.68 -14.35
N PHE A 173 -11.13 -7.43 -13.50
CA PHE A 173 -10.62 -8.78 -13.77
C PHE A 173 -11.64 -9.90 -13.50
N ASN A 174 -12.78 -9.60 -12.83
CA ASN A 174 -13.81 -10.60 -12.54
C ASN A 174 -14.96 -10.52 -13.55
N ASN A 175 -14.91 -11.41 -14.55
CA ASN A 175 -15.95 -11.49 -15.59
C ASN A 175 -17.22 -12.25 -15.16
N ARG A 176 -17.26 -12.88 -13.95
CA ARG A 176 -18.36 -13.77 -13.56
C ARG A 176 -19.43 -13.15 -12.65
N THR A 177 -19.05 -12.27 -11.74
CA THR A 177 -19.98 -11.71 -10.71
C THR A 177 -20.07 -10.20 -10.73
N ARG A 178 -19.86 -9.57 -11.89
CA ARG A 178 -19.81 -8.09 -12.06
C ARG A 178 -20.90 -7.41 -11.22
N HIS A 179 -20.46 -6.64 -10.18
CA HIS A 179 -21.28 -5.73 -9.37
C HIS A 179 -22.40 -6.36 -8.53
N SER A 180 -22.38 -7.67 -8.26
CA SER A 180 -23.42 -8.36 -7.50
C SER A 180 -22.82 -9.47 -6.60
N ASP A 181 -21.91 -9.11 -5.69
CA ASP A 181 -21.30 -10.04 -4.75
C ASP A 181 -21.74 -9.68 -3.31
N ASP A 182 -22.02 -10.71 -2.48
CA ASP A 182 -22.38 -10.52 -1.07
C ASP A 182 -21.23 -9.92 -0.25
N LYS A 183 -19.99 -10.07 -0.72
CA LYS A 183 -18.80 -9.42 -0.13
C LYS A 183 -18.84 -7.89 -0.17
N ASN A 184 -19.73 -7.29 -0.95
CA ASN A 184 -19.97 -5.85 -0.93
C ASN A 184 -20.58 -5.39 0.40
N GLU A 185 -21.16 -6.31 1.18
CA GLU A 185 -21.68 -6.02 2.53
C GLU A 185 -20.57 -5.77 3.56
N LEU A 186 -19.30 -6.16 3.28
CA LEU A 186 -18.18 -5.94 4.18
C LEU A 186 -17.85 -4.45 4.42
N TYR A 187 -18.30 -3.56 3.55
CA TYR A 187 -18.32 -2.12 3.83
C TYR A 187 -19.18 -1.77 5.05
N ARG A 188 -20.29 -2.48 5.27
CA ARG A 188 -21.15 -2.29 6.45
C ARG A 188 -20.44 -2.67 7.73
N THR A 189 -19.57 -3.70 7.65
CA THR A 189 -18.76 -4.11 8.81
C THR A 189 -17.76 -3.01 9.19
N MET A 190 -17.19 -2.27 8.21
CA MET A 190 -16.39 -1.08 8.53
C MET A 190 -17.19 0.01 9.26
N VAL A 191 -18.45 0.25 8.86
CA VAL A 191 -19.34 1.18 9.59
C VAL A 191 -19.64 0.65 10.99
N ARG A 192 -19.92 -0.66 11.12
CA ARG A 192 -20.17 -1.27 12.44
C ARG A 192 -18.95 -1.16 13.36
N ALA A 193 -17.77 -1.42 12.84
CA ALA A 193 -16.52 -1.23 13.59
C ALA A 193 -16.35 0.24 14.03
N ALA A 194 -16.72 1.20 13.19
CA ALA A 194 -16.71 2.62 13.53
C ALA A 194 -17.70 2.95 14.67
N GLU A 195 -18.90 2.36 14.68
CA GLU A 195 -19.86 2.52 15.79
C GLU A 195 -19.33 1.94 17.11
N VAL A 196 -18.64 0.79 17.03
CA VAL A 196 -18.11 0.09 18.22
C VAL A 196 -16.89 0.80 18.80
N LEU A 197 -15.96 1.21 17.93
CA LEU A 197 -14.64 1.72 18.32
C LEU A 197 -14.58 3.25 18.43
N THR A 198 -15.50 3.96 17.79
CA THR A 198 -15.55 5.43 17.72
C THR A 198 -14.20 6.09 17.42
N PRO A 199 -13.49 5.66 16.35
CA PRO A 199 -12.16 6.16 16.02
C PRO A 199 -12.22 7.64 15.62
N GLN A 200 -11.11 8.38 15.81
CA GLN A 200 -11.02 9.77 15.36
C GLN A 200 -11.05 9.89 13.82
N HIS A 201 -10.44 8.90 13.14
CA HIS A 201 -10.29 8.89 11.69
C HIS A 201 -10.55 7.49 11.14
N ILE A 202 -11.07 7.43 9.90
CA ILE A 202 -11.35 6.18 9.19
C ILE A 202 -10.80 6.28 7.77
N LEU A 203 -10.04 5.28 7.35
CA LEU A 203 -9.56 5.12 5.98
C LEU A 203 -10.07 3.79 5.42
N ILE A 204 -10.89 3.85 4.38
CA ILE A 204 -11.32 2.66 3.63
C ILE A 204 -10.75 2.75 2.21
N GLU A 205 -9.98 1.74 1.81
CA GLU A 205 -9.42 1.63 0.47
C GLU A 205 -10.16 0.59 -0.36
N ASN A 206 -10.27 0.83 -1.66
CA ASN A 206 -10.78 -0.15 -2.60
C ASN A 206 -10.34 0.13 -4.05
N VAL A 207 -10.76 -0.73 -4.99
CA VAL A 207 -10.57 -0.48 -6.42
C VAL A 207 -11.57 0.59 -6.92
N PRO A 208 -11.21 1.37 -7.96
CA PRO A 208 -12.10 2.43 -8.48
C PRO A 208 -13.48 1.93 -8.90
N GLY A 209 -13.58 0.70 -9.40
CA GLY A 209 -14.84 0.10 -9.82
C GLY A 209 -15.90 -0.04 -8.71
N ALA A 210 -15.51 0.07 -7.43
CA ALA A 210 -16.45 0.00 -6.32
C ALA A 210 -17.51 1.11 -6.32
N VAL A 211 -17.24 2.26 -6.94
CA VAL A 211 -18.25 3.33 -7.10
C VAL A 211 -19.41 2.94 -8.00
N ASN A 212 -19.21 1.96 -8.89
CA ASN A 212 -20.21 1.48 -9.84
C ASN A 212 -21.05 0.31 -9.29
N ASP A 213 -20.94 0.03 -7.99
CA ASP A 213 -21.74 -1.01 -7.34
C ASP A 213 -23.23 -0.71 -7.44
N ARG A 214 -24.02 -1.71 -7.86
CA ARG A 214 -25.48 -1.57 -8.04
C ARG A 214 -26.20 -1.25 -6.72
N ARG A 215 -25.64 -1.65 -5.59
CA ARG A 215 -26.18 -1.37 -4.24
C ARG A 215 -25.65 -0.07 -3.67
N ALA A 216 -24.84 0.70 -4.45
CA ALA A 216 -24.22 1.96 -4.04
C ALA A 216 -23.49 1.89 -2.68
N VAL A 217 -22.73 0.80 -2.44
CA VAL A 217 -22.15 0.50 -1.14
C VAL A 217 -21.23 1.61 -0.63
N VAL A 218 -20.47 2.26 -1.51
CA VAL A 218 -19.57 3.37 -1.16
C VAL A 218 -20.38 4.57 -0.66
N GLN A 219 -21.43 4.97 -1.40
CA GLN A 219 -22.29 6.09 -1.01
C GLN A 219 -23.01 5.82 0.31
N ARG A 220 -23.60 4.64 0.47
CA ARG A 220 -24.30 4.23 1.70
C ARG A 220 -23.35 4.20 2.90
N THR A 221 -22.09 3.79 2.71
CA THR A 221 -21.07 3.83 3.76
C THR A 221 -20.73 5.28 4.12
N ALA A 222 -20.54 6.15 3.13
CA ALA A 222 -20.29 7.56 3.35
C ALA A 222 -21.46 8.22 4.12
N ASP A 223 -22.70 7.98 3.71
CA ASP A 223 -23.88 8.51 4.36
C ASP A 223 -24.02 8.02 5.83
N ALA A 224 -23.74 6.74 6.06
CA ALA A 224 -23.75 6.17 7.42
C ALA A 224 -22.69 6.82 8.33
N LEU A 225 -21.46 7.02 7.82
CA LEU A 225 -20.40 7.70 8.57
C LEU A 225 -20.71 9.17 8.81
N VAL A 226 -21.35 9.86 7.87
CA VAL A 226 -21.88 11.22 8.09
C VAL A 226 -22.92 11.22 9.18
N GLY A 227 -23.82 10.21 9.23
CA GLY A 227 -24.80 10.02 10.29
C GLY A 227 -24.16 9.81 11.68
N LEU A 228 -22.94 9.27 11.74
CA LEU A 228 -22.13 9.12 12.96
C LEU A 228 -21.33 10.40 13.31
N GLY A 229 -21.47 11.48 12.55
CA GLY A 229 -20.81 12.76 12.82
C GLY A 229 -19.46 12.96 12.11
N TYR A 230 -19.02 12.03 11.26
CA TYR A 230 -17.78 12.18 10.51
C TYR A 230 -17.93 13.14 9.32
N ARG A 231 -16.90 13.90 9.06
CA ARG A 231 -16.69 14.60 7.78
C ARG A 231 -16.08 13.62 6.81
N VAL A 232 -16.76 13.35 5.69
CA VAL A 232 -16.39 12.30 4.74
C VAL A 232 -15.92 12.90 3.42
N SER A 233 -14.85 12.36 2.86
CA SER A 233 -14.39 12.62 1.51
C SER A 233 -14.16 11.31 0.77
N VAL A 234 -14.70 11.19 -0.44
CA VAL A 234 -14.54 10.02 -1.31
C VAL A 234 -13.91 10.48 -2.62
N GLY A 235 -12.94 9.74 -3.10
CA GLY A 235 -12.29 10.05 -4.38
C GLY A 235 -11.35 8.95 -4.85
N VAL A 236 -10.80 9.12 -6.03
CA VAL A 236 -9.82 8.19 -6.61
C VAL A 236 -8.45 8.86 -6.64
N ILE A 237 -7.46 8.19 -6.10
CA ILE A 237 -6.04 8.60 -6.17
C ILE A 237 -5.32 7.71 -7.18
N ASP A 238 -4.56 8.32 -8.10
CA ASP A 238 -3.49 7.60 -8.80
C ASP A 238 -2.24 7.66 -7.92
N LEU A 239 -1.84 6.51 -7.40
CA LEU A 239 -0.74 6.42 -6.44
C LEU A 239 0.61 6.82 -7.04
N SER A 240 0.75 6.79 -8.39
CA SER A 240 1.94 7.30 -9.05
C SER A 240 2.13 8.81 -8.87
N GLU A 241 1.04 9.58 -8.67
CA GLU A 241 1.11 11.02 -8.42
C GLU A 241 1.67 11.37 -7.04
N ILE A 242 1.57 10.44 -6.09
CA ILE A 242 2.13 10.60 -4.74
C ILE A 242 3.45 9.83 -4.54
N GLY A 243 4.08 9.37 -5.64
CA GLY A 243 5.42 8.81 -5.64
C GLY A 243 5.52 7.29 -5.53
N VAL A 244 4.44 6.54 -5.74
CA VAL A 244 4.52 5.08 -5.85
C VAL A 244 5.04 4.71 -7.25
N PRO A 245 6.04 3.80 -7.41
CA PRO A 245 6.63 3.47 -8.70
C PRO A 245 5.77 2.51 -9.53
N GLN A 246 4.44 2.67 -9.45
CA GLN A 246 3.49 1.90 -10.24
C GLN A 246 2.23 2.72 -10.55
N ARG A 247 1.65 2.49 -11.72
CA ARG A 247 0.34 3.02 -12.11
C ARG A 247 -0.75 2.21 -11.42
N ARG A 248 -1.23 2.71 -10.27
CA ARG A 248 -2.24 2.05 -9.45
C ARG A 248 -3.26 3.08 -8.97
N ARG A 249 -4.46 2.98 -9.45
CA ARG A 249 -5.58 3.84 -9.02
C ARG A 249 -6.37 3.16 -7.91
N ARG A 250 -6.71 3.93 -6.87
CA ARG A 250 -7.48 3.42 -5.74
C ARG A 250 -8.59 4.39 -5.35
N LEU A 251 -9.76 3.81 -5.12
CA LEU A 251 -10.84 4.49 -4.42
C LEU A 251 -10.44 4.62 -2.95
N VAL A 252 -10.63 5.81 -2.43
CA VAL A 252 -10.32 6.14 -1.03
C VAL A 252 -11.55 6.82 -0.42
N LEU A 253 -12.03 6.28 0.69
CA LEU A 253 -12.99 6.94 1.55
C LEU A 253 -12.26 7.33 2.83
N MET A 254 -12.22 8.62 3.09
CA MET A 254 -11.62 9.23 4.27
C MET A 254 -12.71 9.83 5.13
N ALA A 255 -12.73 9.52 6.42
CA ALA A 255 -13.68 10.11 7.36
C ALA A 255 -12.95 10.59 8.62
N SER A 256 -13.35 11.74 9.16
CA SER A 256 -12.72 12.34 10.35
C SER A 256 -13.73 13.10 11.19
N LEU A 257 -13.64 12.94 12.51
CA LEU A 257 -14.43 13.73 13.46
C LEU A 257 -13.89 15.15 13.62
N THR A 258 -12.58 15.35 13.37
CA THR A 258 -11.89 16.59 13.74
C THR A 258 -11.49 17.45 12.54
N HIS A 259 -11.23 16.83 11.37
CA HIS A 259 -10.66 17.53 10.22
C HIS A 259 -11.49 17.36 8.96
N SER A 260 -11.51 18.39 8.13
CA SER A 260 -12.09 18.37 6.79
C SER A 260 -10.96 18.32 5.76
N VAL A 261 -10.38 17.13 5.57
CA VAL A 261 -9.34 16.87 4.56
C VAL A 261 -9.96 16.09 3.42
N THR A 262 -9.74 16.57 2.19
CA THR A 262 -10.25 15.91 0.99
C THR A 262 -9.21 15.00 0.35
N VAL A 263 -9.66 14.07 -0.49
CA VAL A 263 -8.77 13.21 -1.30
C VAL A 263 -7.90 14.07 -2.24
N ALA A 264 -8.41 15.19 -2.75
CA ALA A 264 -7.65 16.15 -3.55
C ALA A 264 -6.54 16.81 -2.75
N ASP A 265 -6.82 17.24 -1.51
CA ASP A 265 -5.80 17.81 -0.60
C ASP A 265 -4.63 16.85 -0.39
N VAL A 266 -4.93 15.54 -0.21
CA VAL A 266 -3.87 14.51 -0.05
C VAL A 266 -3.03 14.41 -1.32
N THR A 267 -3.67 14.34 -2.49
CA THR A 267 -2.96 14.25 -3.77
C THR A 267 -2.07 15.46 -4.01
N ASP A 268 -2.60 16.66 -3.84
CA ASP A 268 -1.88 17.89 -4.17
C ASP A 268 -0.72 18.16 -3.22
N ARG A 269 -0.90 17.92 -1.91
CA ARG A 269 0.14 18.20 -0.92
C ARG A 269 1.23 17.14 -0.86
N HIS A 270 0.92 15.90 -1.26
CA HIS A 270 1.88 14.79 -1.30
C HIS A 270 2.37 14.46 -2.72
N ARG A 271 2.12 15.35 -3.68
CA ARG A 271 2.55 15.16 -5.08
C ARG A 271 4.06 14.95 -5.15
N ARG A 272 4.46 13.98 -5.97
CA ARG A 272 5.85 13.64 -6.27
C ARG A 272 6.03 13.49 -7.77
N ALA A 273 7.24 13.70 -8.26
CA ALA A 273 7.61 13.29 -9.61
C ALA A 273 7.36 11.79 -9.80
N GLY A 274 6.96 11.40 -11.01
CA GLY A 274 6.73 10.00 -11.35
C GLY A 274 8.00 9.17 -11.16
N ARG A 275 7.91 8.08 -10.41
CA ARG A 275 9.02 7.17 -10.13
C ARG A 275 8.98 5.96 -11.05
N SER A 276 10.16 5.55 -11.48
CA SER A 276 10.33 4.43 -12.40
C SER A 276 10.60 3.11 -11.68
N VAL A 277 10.57 2.03 -12.44
CA VAL A 277 11.00 0.70 -11.99
C VAL A 277 12.46 0.75 -11.51
N ALA A 278 13.34 1.49 -12.20
CA ALA A 278 14.74 1.65 -11.80
C ALA A 278 14.86 2.30 -10.41
N TRP A 279 14.07 3.33 -10.13
CA TRP A 279 14.04 3.96 -8.82
C TRP A 279 13.72 2.96 -7.70
N ALA A 280 12.82 2.00 -7.98
CA ALA A 280 12.36 1.04 -6.98
C ALA A 280 13.38 -0.07 -6.68
N PHE A 281 13.96 -0.69 -7.72
CA PHE A 281 14.71 -1.94 -7.51
C PHE A 281 15.92 -2.17 -8.44
N GLN A 282 16.44 -1.15 -9.14
CA GLN A 282 17.62 -1.37 -10.00
C GLN A 282 18.86 -1.84 -9.23
N ASP A 283 18.99 -1.45 -7.96
CA ASP A 283 20.06 -1.90 -7.05
C ASP A 283 20.04 -3.42 -6.84
N LEU A 284 18.86 -4.08 -6.93
CA LEU A 284 18.73 -5.53 -6.77
C LEU A 284 19.36 -6.32 -7.94
N GLU A 285 19.71 -5.66 -9.05
CA GLU A 285 20.46 -6.33 -10.13
C GLU A 285 21.85 -6.80 -9.70
N SER A 286 22.46 -6.10 -8.75
CA SER A 286 23.79 -6.44 -8.23
C SER A 286 23.75 -7.38 -7.01
N VAL A 287 22.55 -7.66 -6.47
CA VAL A 287 22.40 -8.53 -5.30
C VAL A 287 22.40 -9.99 -5.75
N PRO A 288 23.31 -10.84 -5.19
CA PRO A 288 23.28 -12.29 -5.43
C PRO A 288 21.97 -12.91 -4.95
N GLU A 289 21.60 -14.05 -5.52
CA GLU A 289 20.47 -14.83 -4.99
C GLU A 289 20.78 -15.24 -3.53
N SER A 290 19.91 -14.78 -2.62
CA SER A 290 20.13 -14.95 -1.16
C SER A 290 19.71 -16.33 -0.65
N GLY A 291 19.05 -17.15 -1.48
CA GLY A 291 18.37 -18.38 -1.07
C GLY A 291 17.08 -18.15 -0.29
N ARG A 292 16.66 -16.89 -0.06
CA ARG A 292 15.37 -16.56 0.54
C ARG A 292 14.29 -16.63 -0.55
N LEU A 293 13.13 -17.20 -0.19
CA LEU A 293 12.00 -17.34 -1.13
C LEU A 293 11.56 -16.01 -1.76
N VAL A 294 11.70 -14.91 -1.03
CA VAL A 294 11.34 -13.57 -1.51
C VAL A 294 12.23 -13.09 -2.65
N ASP A 295 13.48 -13.55 -2.70
CA ASP A 295 14.47 -13.19 -3.73
C ASP A 295 14.48 -14.17 -4.92
N GLU A 296 13.75 -15.28 -4.82
CA GLU A 296 13.70 -16.28 -5.87
C GLU A 296 12.62 -15.96 -6.92
N ALA A 297 13.00 -16.03 -8.20
CA ALA A 297 12.05 -15.96 -9.28
C ALA A 297 11.25 -17.27 -9.46
N ALA A 298 10.07 -17.15 -10.05
CA ALA A 298 9.30 -18.33 -10.45
C ALA A 298 9.99 -19.06 -11.61
N ARG A 299 10.01 -20.40 -11.55
CA ARG A 299 10.47 -21.22 -12.66
C ARG A 299 9.42 -21.23 -13.77
N SER A 300 9.78 -20.70 -14.92
CA SER A 300 8.90 -20.66 -16.09
C SER A 300 8.86 -22.00 -16.79
N ALA A 301 7.66 -22.45 -17.22
CA ALA A 301 7.51 -23.59 -18.12
C ALA A 301 8.21 -23.32 -19.48
N PRO A 302 8.63 -24.35 -20.24
CA PRO A 302 9.38 -24.18 -21.48
C PRO A 302 8.71 -23.20 -22.47
N ALA A 303 7.44 -23.32 -22.72
CA ALA A 303 6.69 -22.41 -23.60
C ALA A 303 6.64 -20.96 -23.10
N THR A 304 6.63 -20.75 -21.79
CA THR A 304 6.72 -19.39 -21.19
C THR A 304 8.14 -18.85 -21.33
N ARG A 305 9.15 -19.69 -21.15
CA ARG A 305 10.54 -19.32 -21.33
C ARG A 305 10.81 -18.85 -22.78
N GLN A 306 10.35 -19.60 -23.79
CA GLN A 306 10.45 -19.20 -25.19
C GLN A 306 9.82 -17.83 -25.47
N ARG A 307 8.68 -17.52 -24.85
CA ARG A 307 8.05 -16.21 -25.00
C ARG A 307 8.85 -15.09 -24.34
N ILE A 308 9.43 -15.36 -23.18
CA ILE A 308 10.34 -14.41 -22.51
C ILE A 308 11.57 -14.18 -23.38
N ASP A 309 12.19 -15.26 -23.89
CA ASP A 309 13.38 -15.17 -24.77
C ASP A 309 13.08 -14.34 -26.02
N TYR A 310 11.91 -14.54 -26.64
CA TYR A 310 11.46 -13.75 -27.78
C TYR A 310 11.46 -12.24 -27.47
N LEU A 311 10.94 -11.81 -26.31
CA LEU A 311 10.92 -10.39 -25.93
C LEU A 311 12.33 -9.78 -25.86
N PHE A 312 13.32 -10.56 -25.42
CA PHE A 312 14.70 -10.08 -25.31
C PHE A 312 15.43 -10.10 -26.64
N GLU A 313 15.24 -11.13 -27.44
CA GLU A 313 15.89 -11.29 -28.73
C GLU A 313 15.45 -10.25 -29.78
N ASN A 314 14.18 -9.80 -29.69
CA ASN A 314 13.62 -8.80 -30.58
C ASN A 314 13.63 -7.37 -29.97
N GLY A 315 14.07 -7.20 -28.73
CA GLY A 315 14.02 -5.91 -28.05
C GLY A 315 12.60 -5.43 -27.70
N ASP A 316 11.62 -6.34 -27.75
CA ASP A 316 10.21 -6.02 -27.55
C ASP A 316 9.85 -5.87 -26.06
N PHE A 317 8.90 -4.97 -25.76
CA PHE A 317 8.31 -4.82 -24.43
C PHE A 317 6.95 -5.52 -24.31
N ASP A 318 6.29 -5.80 -25.42
CA ASP A 318 5.00 -6.51 -25.48
C ASP A 318 5.11 -7.67 -26.47
N LEU A 319 4.60 -8.83 -26.07
CA LEU A 319 4.58 -10.01 -26.93
C LEU A 319 3.54 -9.81 -28.05
N PRO A 320 3.92 -9.90 -29.33
CA PRO A 320 2.96 -9.80 -30.41
C PRO A 320 1.96 -10.97 -30.37
N ASP A 321 0.74 -10.73 -30.86
CA ASP A 321 -0.38 -11.69 -30.73
C ASP A 321 -0.03 -13.07 -31.30
N ARG A 322 0.72 -13.15 -32.40
CA ARG A 322 1.18 -14.42 -33.01
C ARG A 322 2.07 -15.29 -32.10
N GLN A 323 2.69 -14.68 -31.07
CA GLN A 323 3.53 -15.37 -30.10
C GLN A 323 2.79 -15.71 -28.80
N ARG A 324 1.56 -15.20 -28.64
CA ARG A 324 0.71 -15.51 -27.50
C ARG A 324 0.13 -16.92 -27.61
N PRO A 325 -0.29 -17.56 -26.50
CA PRO A 325 -1.03 -18.81 -26.54
C PRO A 325 -2.29 -18.68 -27.42
N ALA A 326 -2.74 -19.77 -28.03
CA ALA A 326 -3.89 -19.79 -28.95
C ALA A 326 -5.16 -19.16 -28.33
N CYS A 327 -5.40 -19.36 -27.04
CA CYS A 327 -6.50 -18.72 -26.30
C CYS A 327 -6.38 -17.20 -26.20
N HIS A 328 -5.23 -16.60 -26.49
CA HIS A 328 -4.95 -15.17 -26.43
C HIS A 328 -4.44 -14.58 -27.74
N ALA A 329 -4.26 -15.40 -28.78
CA ALA A 329 -3.74 -14.97 -30.07
C ALA A 329 -4.77 -14.22 -30.94
N SER A 330 -6.07 -14.42 -30.68
CA SER A 330 -7.17 -13.86 -31.49
C SER A 330 -7.49 -12.38 -31.21
N GLY A 331 -6.73 -11.71 -30.34
CA GLY A 331 -6.90 -10.27 -30.07
C GLY A 331 -8.20 -9.86 -29.35
N GLY A 332 -9.12 -10.78 -29.12
CA GLY A 332 -10.44 -10.53 -28.51
C GLY A 332 -10.45 -10.32 -26.99
N HIS A 333 -9.29 -10.21 -26.37
CA HIS A 333 -9.22 -10.00 -24.91
C HIS A 333 -9.41 -8.55 -24.56
N SER A 334 -10.30 -8.30 -23.61
CA SER A 334 -10.46 -7.00 -22.97
C SER A 334 -9.18 -6.51 -22.28
N TYR A 335 -8.24 -7.43 -21.96
CA TYR A 335 -7.03 -7.17 -21.20
C TYR A 335 -5.77 -7.23 -22.08
N LYS A 336 -5.35 -6.04 -22.57
CA LYS A 336 -4.20 -5.91 -23.50
C LYS A 336 -2.82 -5.84 -22.79
N ALA A 337 -2.78 -5.60 -21.49
CA ALA A 337 -1.56 -5.34 -20.72
C ALA A 337 -0.93 -6.60 -20.11
N ILE A 338 -0.91 -7.71 -20.86
CA ILE A 338 -0.35 -9.01 -20.48
C ILE A 338 0.78 -9.42 -21.44
N TYR A 339 1.60 -10.39 -21.03
CA TYR A 339 2.74 -10.90 -21.79
C TYR A 339 3.79 -9.83 -22.12
N GLY A 340 4.05 -8.92 -21.18
CA GLY A 340 4.99 -7.85 -21.39
C GLY A 340 6.18 -7.85 -20.43
N ARG A 341 7.19 -7.06 -20.82
CA ARG A 341 8.40 -6.76 -20.07
C ARG A 341 8.28 -5.37 -19.42
N LEU A 342 8.74 -5.23 -18.19
CA LEU A 342 8.90 -3.94 -17.54
C LEU A 342 9.99 -3.12 -18.25
N ALA A 343 9.91 -1.80 -18.14
CA ALA A 343 10.94 -0.87 -18.61
C ALA A 343 11.52 -0.12 -17.41
N TRP A 344 12.84 0.08 -17.40
CA TRP A 344 13.54 0.74 -16.31
C TRP A 344 13.11 2.20 -16.11
N ASP A 345 12.81 2.91 -17.18
CA ASP A 345 12.54 4.34 -17.24
C ASP A 345 11.08 4.72 -16.92
N ARG A 346 10.22 3.76 -16.65
CA ARG A 346 8.77 3.98 -16.45
C ARG A 346 8.28 3.37 -15.14
N PRO A 347 7.15 3.86 -14.57
CA PRO A 347 6.47 3.15 -13.51
C PRO A 347 5.93 1.81 -14.01
N SER A 348 5.89 0.81 -13.14
CA SER A 348 5.24 -0.46 -13.45
C SER A 348 3.72 -0.28 -13.65
N GLN A 349 3.08 -1.25 -14.27
CA GLN A 349 1.63 -1.42 -14.12
C GLN A 349 1.29 -1.87 -12.70
N THR A 350 -0.01 -1.90 -12.39
CA THR A 350 -0.51 -2.43 -11.11
C THR A 350 0.06 -3.83 -10.83
N ILE A 351 0.74 -3.99 -9.70
CA ILE A 351 1.18 -5.28 -9.19
C ILE A 351 -0.05 -6.01 -8.64
N THR A 352 -0.30 -7.21 -9.17
CA THR A 352 -1.41 -8.09 -8.78
C THR A 352 -0.89 -9.38 -8.17
N THR A 353 -1.78 -10.23 -7.67
CA THR A 353 -1.46 -11.55 -7.13
C THR A 353 -0.84 -12.52 -8.15
N GLY A 354 -0.79 -12.12 -9.41
CA GLY A 354 -0.24 -12.91 -10.52
C GLY A 354 1.15 -12.47 -11.01
N PHE A 355 1.90 -11.66 -10.29
CA PHE A 355 3.17 -11.08 -10.78
C PHE A 355 4.27 -12.11 -11.10
N TYR A 356 4.15 -13.32 -10.62
CA TYR A 356 5.03 -14.42 -11.02
C TYR A 356 4.74 -15.00 -12.42
N SER A 357 3.68 -14.53 -13.09
CA SER A 357 3.25 -15.06 -14.38
C SER A 357 3.12 -13.94 -15.42
N MET A 358 3.81 -14.09 -16.56
CA MET A 358 3.71 -13.12 -17.65
C MET A 358 2.31 -13.06 -18.30
N CYS A 359 1.48 -14.09 -18.14
CA CYS A 359 0.10 -14.07 -18.66
C CYS A 359 -0.86 -13.23 -17.81
N MET A 360 -0.43 -12.79 -16.63
CA MET A 360 -1.22 -11.98 -15.71
C MET A 360 -0.84 -10.49 -15.74
N GLY A 361 0.15 -10.11 -16.55
CA GLY A 361 0.60 -8.74 -16.66
C GLY A 361 1.94 -8.58 -17.35
N ARG A 362 2.47 -7.34 -17.35
CA ARG A 362 3.83 -7.02 -17.80
C ARG A 362 4.78 -7.20 -16.61
N TYR A 363 5.06 -8.46 -16.28
CA TYR A 363 5.85 -8.81 -15.10
C TYR A 363 7.20 -9.45 -15.44
N VAL A 364 7.59 -9.48 -16.72
CA VAL A 364 8.95 -9.88 -17.09
C VAL A 364 9.92 -8.78 -16.68
N HIS A 365 11.00 -9.17 -16.01
CA HIS A 365 12.04 -8.25 -15.52
C HIS A 365 12.68 -7.44 -16.68
N PRO A 366 13.06 -6.18 -16.46
CA PRO A 366 13.59 -5.33 -17.54
C PRO A 366 14.84 -5.86 -18.22
N SER A 367 15.76 -6.51 -17.50
CA SER A 367 17.07 -6.98 -18.03
C SER A 367 17.31 -8.47 -17.84
N ARG A 368 16.50 -9.18 -17.01
CA ARG A 368 16.68 -10.62 -16.77
C ARG A 368 15.57 -11.43 -17.42
N ARG A 369 15.91 -12.58 -18.02
CA ARG A 369 14.96 -13.47 -18.73
C ARG A 369 14.11 -14.28 -17.74
N ARG A 370 13.37 -13.58 -16.87
CA ARG A 370 12.45 -14.12 -15.84
C ARG A 370 11.36 -13.12 -15.50
N THR A 371 10.33 -13.54 -14.81
CA THR A 371 9.40 -12.61 -14.13
C THR A 371 10.07 -12.00 -12.90
N ILE A 372 9.49 -10.92 -12.37
CA ILE A 372 9.98 -10.28 -11.15
C ILE A 372 9.86 -11.21 -9.94
N THR A 373 10.71 -10.99 -8.95
CA THR A 373 10.68 -11.66 -7.64
C THR A 373 9.64 -11.01 -6.72
N ALA A 374 9.39 -11.63 -5.56
CA ALA A 374 8.55 -11.03 -4.52
C ALA A 374 9.19 -9.77 -3.94
N HIS A 375 10.52 -9.73 -3.79
CA HIS A 375 11.25 -8.57 -3.32
C HIS A 375 11.09 -7.37 -4.28
N GLU A 376 11.31 -7.58 -5.57
CA GLU A 376 11.11 -6.56 -6.61
C GLU A 376 9.65 -6.07 -6.62
N ALA A 377 8.68 -6.98 -6.49
CA ALA A 377 7.26 -6.64 -6.39
C ALA A 377 6.92 -5.87 -5.12
N ALA A 378 7.50 -6.24 -3.96
CA ALA A 378 7.31 -5.56 -2.69
C ALA A 378 7.80 -4.11 -2.75
N ARG A 379 8.98 -3.87 -3.36
CA ARG A 379 9.49 -2.51 -3.57
C ARG A 379 8.58 -1.68 -4.49
N LEU A 380 8.00 -2.28 -5.53
CA LEU A 380 6.99 -1.62 -6.38
C LEU A 380 5.69 -1.30 -5.62
N GLN A 381 5.36 -2.08 -4.59
CA GLN A 381 4.25 -1.83 -3.66
C GLN A 381 4.63 -0.88 -2.51
N TYR A 382 5.80 -0.27 -2.57
CA TYR A 382 6.29 0.64 -1.52
C TYR A 382 6.39 -0.04 -0.15
N ILE A 383 6.78 -1.32 -0.14
CA ILE A 383 7.09 -2.10 1.07
C ILE A 383 8.61 -2.08 1.24
N PRO A 384 9.15 -1.55 2.35
CA PRO A 384 10.59 -1.43 2.57
C PRO A 384 11.25 -2.77 2.92
N ASP A 385 12.55 -2.88 2.69
CA ASP A 385 13.32 -4.11 2.89
C ASP A 385 13.42 -4.58 4.35
N TRP A 386 13.20 -3.70 5.31
CA TRP A 386 13.11 -4.11 6.71
C TRP A 386 11.81 -4.87 7.04
N PHE A 387 10.81 -4.83 6.16
CA PHE A 387 9.59 -5.59 6.36
C PHE A 387 9.84 -7.07 6.06
N SER A 388 9.65 -7.92 7.08
CA SER A 388 9.95 -9.34 6.96
C SER A 388 8.79 -10.15 6.37
N PHE A 389 9.13 -10.98 5.40
CA PHE A 389 8.29 -12.09 4.92
C PHE A 389 8.84 -13.46 5.38
N ASP A 390 9.70 -13.46 6.39
CA ASP A 390 10.26 -14.69 6.94
C ASP A 390 9.14 -15.57 7.51
N GLY A 391 9.28 -16.87 7.38
CA GLY A 391 8.21 -17.81 7.72
C GLY A 391 7.20 -18.09 6.61
N VAL A 392 7.17 -17.30 5.53
CA VAL A 392 6.34 -17.60 4.36
C VAL A 392 7.03 -18.63 3.47
N THR A 393 6.43 -19.81 3.34
CA THR A 393 7.04 -20.95 2.63
C THR A 393 6.50 -21.17 1.22
N ARG A 394 5.46 -20.42 0.80
CA ARG A 394 4.81 -20.59 -0.50
C ARG A 394 4.83 -19.31 -1.33
N ARG A 395 5.33 -19.41 -2.57
CA ARG A 395 5.30 -18.27 -3.54
C ARG A 395 3.89 -17.72 -3.77
N THR A 396 2.87 -18.59 -3.77
CA THR A 396 1.48 -18.16 -3.95
C THR A 396 0.97 -17.31 -2.78
N ALA A 397 1.44 -17.57 -1.55
CA ALA A 397 1.13 -16.73 -0.39
C ALA A 397 1.83 -15.38 -0.48
N LEU A 398 3.12 -15.33 -0.84
CA LEU A 398 3.84 -14.08 -1.12
C LEU A 398 3.13 -13.27 -2.20
N ALA A 399 2.78 -13.92 -3.32
CA ALA A 399 2.10 -13.26 -4.43
C ALA A 399 0.76 -12.65 -4.00
N ARG A 400 -0.03 -13.38 -3.21
CA ARG A 400 -1.30 -12.92 -2.70
C ARG A 400 -1.15 -11.74 -1.74
N MET A 401 -0.27 -11.84 -0.77
CA MET A 401 -0.04 -10.76 0.21
C MET A 401 0.48 -9.48 -0.47
N ILE A 402 1.52 -9.61 -1.30
CA ILE A 402 2.13 -8.44 -1.95
C ILE A 402 1.20 -7.85 -3.01
N GLY A 403 0.52 -8.68 -3.82
CA GLY A 403 -0.40 -8.21 -4.86
C GLY A 403 -1.64 -7.52 -4.31
N ASN A 404 -2.17 -8.02 -3.19
CA ASN A 404 -3.32 -7.41 -2.50
C ASN A 404 -2.92 -6.21 -1.64
N ALA A 405 -1.66 -6.10 -1.24
CA ALA A 405 -1.21 -4.98 -0.42
C ALA A 405 -1.55 -3.64 -1.07
N VAL A 406 -1.97 -2.72 -0.22
CA VAL A 406 -2.07 -1.31 -0.58
C VAL A 406 -0.70 -0.67 -0.37
N PRO A 407 -0.15 0.05 -1.35
CA PRO A 407 1.11 0.76 -1.16
C PRO A 407 1.08 1.66 0.07
N SER A 408 2.05 1.47 0.95
CA SER A 408 2.11 2.14 2.26
C SER A 408 2.14 3.68 2.16
N ARG A 409 2.58 4.22 1.03
CA ARG A 409 2.58 5.65 0.74
C ARG A 409 1.18 6.27 0.81
N LEU A 410 0.11 5.51 0.50
CA LEU A 410 -1.26 6.01 0.57
C LEU A 410 -1.65 6.34 2.02
N SER A 411 -1.55 5.37 2.91
CA SER A 411 -1.94 5.56 4.32
C SER A 411 -1.03 6.54 5.04
N TYR A 412 0.26 6.59 4.66
CA TYR A 412 1.18 7.63 5.11
C TYR A 412 0.66 9.03 4.77
N ALA A 413 0.37 9.29 3.49
CA ALA A 413 -0.06 10.59 3.03
C ALA A 413 -1.37 11.05 3.69
N VAL A 414 -2.34 10.14 3.81
CA VAL A 414 -3.62 10.40 4.48
C VAL A 414 -3.42 10.70 5.97
N ALA A 415 -2.66 9.86 6.67
CA ALA A 415 -2.44 10.02 8.12
C ALA A 415 -1.68 11.30 8.47
N VAL A 416 -0.69 11.67 7.68
CA VAL A 416 0.02 12.95 7.88
C VAL A 416 -0.96 14.13 7.78
N GLU A 417 -1.92 14.12 6.84
CA GLU A 417 -2.90 15.18 6.72
C GLU A 417 -3.86 15.26 7.91
N TRP A 418 -4.15 14.14 8.56
CA TRP A 418 -4.99 14.15 9.76
C TRP A 418 -4.24 14.56 11.03
N LEU A 419 -2.99 14.14 11.17
CA LEU A 419 -2.28 14.09 12.45
C LEU A 419 -1.26 15.24 12.65
N ARG A 420 -0.89 15.96 11.57
CA ARG A 420 0.09 17.06 11.61
C ARG A 420 -0.39 18.34 12.32
#